data_a724223cb52aaed709cae3eb9277883d
#
_entry.id   a724223cb52aaed709cae3eb9277883d
#
_cell.length_a   1.000
_cell.length_b   1.000
_cell.length_c   1.000
_cell.angle_alpha   90.00
_cell.angle_beta   90.00
_cell.angle_gamma   90.00
#
_symmetry.space_group_name_H-M   'P 1'
#
loop_
_entity.id
_entity.type
_entity.pdbx_description
1 polymer ?
#
loop_
_entity_poly.entity_id
_entity_poly.type
_entity_poly.pdbx_seq_one_letter_code
_entity_poly.pdbx_strand_id
1 'polypeptide(L)'
;GLGDVYKRQPLNMQTLNEAGILPVQNYPTLQLKGRNILIGFLDSGIDYTNPVFQNLDNTTRIRAIWDQTVQTGTMPEHFSYGSEFTEEQINEALRSDSPFDLVPSTDETGHGTYAAALACGSAVPEEEFLGAAPEASIAVVKLKQAKQYLRDYYFIPSDAECYQETDLMLGIRYLNLLADSLNLPLVICFTVGSNMGLSLIHISEP
;
A
#
# COMPACT_ATOMS: atom_id res chain seq x y z
N GLY A 1 25.98 7.32 22.07
CA GLY A 1 25.59 7.31 20.70
C GLY A 1 24.15 7.80 20.61
N LEU A 2 23.95 8.92 20.00
CA LEU A 2 22.69 9.60 19.84
C LEU A 2 21.85 8.86 18.80
N GLY A 3 20.84 8.13 19.25
CA GLY A 3 19.73 7.75 18.40
C GLY A 3 18.88 8.99 18.10
N ASP A 4 19.07 9.60 16.96
CA ASP A 4 18.09 10.53 16.43
C ASP A 4 16.81 9.75 16.14
N VAL A 5 15.92 9.79 17.09
CA VAL A 5 14.52 9.43 16.87
C VAL A 5 13.99 10.49 15.92
N TYR A 6 13.95 10.21 14.63
CA TYR A 6 13.11 10.95 13.71
C TYR A 6 11.70 10.87 14.26
N LYS A 7 11.24 11.91 14.93
CA LYS A 7 9.83 12.11 15.19
C LYS A 7 9.18 12.18 13.81
N ARG A 8 8.56 11.08 13.39
CA ARG A 8 7.66 11.10 12.25
C ARG A 8 6.58 12.12 12.61
N GLN A 9 6.66 13.29 12.02
CA GLN A 9 5.56 14.25 12.15
C GLN A 9 4.40 13.64 11.37
N PRO A 10 3.23 13.45 11.99
CA PRO A 10 2.06 13.05 11.24
C PRO A 10 1.84 14.08 10.13
N LEU A 11 1.46 13.61 8.94
CA LEU A 11 0.97 14.48 7.89
C LEU A 11 -0.33 15.11 8.43
N ASN A 12 -0.21 16.31 8.95
CA ASN A 12 -1.36 17.08 9.38
C ASN A 12 -1.87 17.95 8.22
N MET A 13 -3.01 18.54 8.39
CA MET A 13 -3.63 19.45 7.42
C MET A 13 -2.69 20.58 6.99
N GLN A 14 -1.77 21.02 7.87
CA GLN A 14 -0.78 22.03 7.55
C GLN A 14 0.19 21.55 6.47
N THR A 15 0.71 20.32 6.58
CA THR A 15 1.63 19.75 5.59
C THR A 15 0.97 19.62 4.21
N LEU A 16 -0.31 19.18 4.17
CA LEU A 16 -1.07 19.11 2.92
C LEU A 16 -1.31 20.49 2.31
N ASN A 17 -1.49 21.51 3.15
CA ASN A 17 -1.66 22.87 2.69
C ASN A 17 -0.35 23.45 2.13
N GLU A 18 0.76 23.27 2.83
CA GLU A 18 2.10 23.69 2.39
C GLU A 18 2.54 23.00 1.09
N ALA A 19 2.17 21.72 0.93
CA ALA A 19 2.39 20.96 -0.31
C ALA A 19 1.43 21.36 -1.45
N GLY A 20 0.48 22.25 -1.22
CA GLY A 20 -0.50 22.67 -2.23
C GLY A 20 -1.59 21.63 -2.51
N ILE A 21 -1.70 20.57 -1.72
CA ILE A 21 -2.68 19.49 -1.92
C ILE A 21 -4.09 19.94 -1.53
N LEU A 22 -4.25 20.62 -0.39
CA LEU A 22 -5.58 21.09 0.05
C LEU A 22 -6.24 22.05 -0.94
N PRO A 23 -5.52 23.05 -1.53
CA PRO A 23 -6.09 23.87 -2.59
C PRO A 23 -6.61 23.08 -3.78
N VAL A 24 -5.92 22.00 -4.18
CA VAL A 24 -6.31 21.14 -5.29
C VAL A 24 -7.54 20.30 -4.92
N GLN A 25 -7.56 19.69 -3.73
CA GLN A 25 -8.70 18.92 -3.23
C GLN A 25 -9.98 19.76 -3.11
N ASN A 26 -9.84 21.02 -2.72
CA ASN A 26 -10.95 21.94 -2.45
C ASN A 26 -11.21 22.91 -3.60
N TYR A 27 -10.59 22.69 -4.77
CA TYR A 27 -10.82 23.57 -5.92
C TYR A 27 -12.28 23.51 -6.36
N PRO A 28 -13.00 24.63 -6.39
CA PRO A 28 -14.47 24.63 -6.45
C PRO A 28 -15.10 23.87 -7.62
N THR A 29 -14.40 23.78 -8.76
CA THR A 29 -14.93 23.15 -9.97
C THR A 29 -14.37 21.74 -10.22
N LEU A 30 -13.29 21.33 -9.57
CA LEU A 30 -12.60 20.07 -9.87
C LEU A 30 -12.66 19.08 -8.72
N GLN A 31 -12.50 19.52 -7.47
CA GLN A 31 -12.50 18.70 -6.25
C GLN A 31 -11.66 17.40 -6.42
N LEU A 32 -10.38 17.56 -6.78
CA LEU A 32 -9.50 16.45 -7.12
C LEU A 32 -9.07 15.70 -5.86
N LYS A 33 -9.79 14.64 -5.53
CA LYS A 33 -9.61 13.80 -4.33
C LYS A 33 -9.23 12.35 -4.66
N GLY A 34 -8.85 12.07 -5.91
CA GLY A 34 -8.45 10.73 -6.36
C GLY A 34 -9.61 9.84 -6.83
N ARG A 35 -10.83 10.36 -6.99
CA ARG A 35 -11.98 9.58 -7.49
C ARG A 35 -11.67 8.99 -8.87
N ASN A 36 -12.03 7.71 -9.06
CA ASN A 36 -11.78 6.95 -10.28
C ASN A 36 -10.29 6.74 -10.61
N ILE A 37 -9.41 6.81 -9.63
CA ILE A 37 -7.99 6.45 -9.73
C ILE A 37 -7.74 5.25 -8.83
N LEU A 38 -6.95 4.30 -9.31
CA LEU A 38 -6.40 3.22 -8.50
C LEU A 38 -4.99 3.62 -8.03
N ILE A 39 -4.77 3.60 -6.71
CA ILE A 39 -3.42 3.75 -6.16
C ILE A 39 -2.97 2.39 -5.66
N GLY A 40 -1.91 1.87 -6.26
CA GLY A 40 -1.29 0.59 -5.93
C GLY A 40 -0.07 0.79 -5.04
N PHE A 41 0.02 0.00 -3.98
CA PHE A 41 1.14 0.00 -3.04
C PHE A 41 1.92 -1.30 -3.14
N LEU A 42 3.27 -1.20 -3.18
CA LEU A 42 4.18 -2.33 -3.01
C LEU A 42 4.95 -2.10 -1.72
N ASP A 43 4.58 -2.81 -0.65
CA ASP A 43 5.08 -2.53 0.69
C ASP A 43 4.98 -3.78 1.61
N SER A 44 5.14 -3.59 2.92
CA SER A 44 5.04 -4.61 3.97
C SER A 44 3.63 -5.17 4.19
N GLY A 45 2.61 -4.58 3.60
CA GLY A 45 1.21 -4.96 3.77
C GLY A 45 0.30 -3.77 4.04
N ILE A 46 -0.89 -4.06 4.54
CA ILE A 46 -1.87 -3.04 4.99
C ILE A 46 -2.73 -3.62 6.11
N ASP A 47 -3.00 -2.84 7.13
CA ASP A 47 -4.09 -3.13 8.07
C ASP A 47 -5.41 -2.71 7.42
N TYR A 48 -6.02 -3.66 6.71
CA TYR A 48 -7.28 -3.41 5.99
C TYR A 48 -8.47 -3.16 6.91
N THR A 49 -8.34 -3.48 8.21
CA THR A 49 -9.41 -3.25 9.20
C THR A 49 -9.47 -1.79 9.65
N ASN A 50 -8.42 -1.01 9.37
CA ASN A 50 -8.36 0.38 9.76
C ASN A 50 -9.45 1.20 9.03
N PRO A 51 -10.31 1.92 9.79
CA PRO A 51 -11.43 2.68 9.21
C PRO A 51 -11.02 3.74 8.17
N VAL A 52 -9.78 4.23 8.18
CA VAL A 52 -9.30 5.21 7.19
C VAL A 52 -9.30 4.68 5.76
N PHE A 53 -9.41 3.36 5.56
CA PHE A 53 -9.50 2.73 4.25
C PHE A 53 -10.93 2.33 3.86
N GLN A 54 -11.91 2.76 4.63
CA GLN A 54 -13.32 2.44 4.40
C GLN A 54 -14.10 3.63 3.85
N ASN A 55 -15.20 3.33 3.19
CA ASN A 55 -16.23 4.27 2.82
C ASN A 55 -17.10 4.60 4.03
N LEU A 56 -17.98 5.60 3.89
CA LEU A 56 -18.92 5.99 4.95
C LEU A 56 -19.94 4.89 5.33
N ASP A 57 -20.16 3.92 4.45
CA ASP A 57 -21.02 2.76 4.69
C ASP A 57 -20.27 1.56 5.28
N ASN A 58 -19.03 1.77 5.73
CA ASN A 58 -18.09 0.77 6.27
C ASN A 58 -17.66 -0.32 5.27
N THR A 59 -17.88 -0.11 3.98
CA THR A 59 -17.27 -0.97 2.96
C THR A 59 -15.83 -0.55 2.69
N THR A 60 -14.99 -1.50 2.28
CA THR A 60 -13.58 -1.19 1.98
C THR A 60 -13.43 -0.38 0.68
N ARG A 61 -12.41 0.48 0.61
CA ARG A 61 -11.91 1.08 -0.64
C ARG A 61 -10.78 0.28 -1.27
N ILE A 62 -10.35 -0.81 -0.59
CA ILE A 62 -9.32 -1.71 -1.10
C ILE A 62 -9.95 -2.68 -2.09
N ARG A 63 -9.53 -2.60 -3.35
CA ARG A 63 -10.04 -3.41 -4.46
C ARG A 63 -9.50 -4.83 -4.43
N ALA A 64 -8.23 -4.98 -4.06
CA ALA A 64 -7.60 -6.27 -3.85
C ALA A 64 -6.31 -6.13 -3.03
N ILE A 65 -5.94 -7.22 -2.35
CA ILE A 65 -4.64 -7.42 -1.71
C ILE A 65 -4.02 -8.68 -2.31
N TRP A 66 -2.85 -8.58 -2.91
CA TRP A 66 -2.01 -9.74 -3.20
C TRP A 66 -0.95 -9.88 -2.12
N ASP A 67 -1.15 -10.84 -1.24
CA ASP A 67 -0.18 -11.19 -0.20
C ASP A 67 0.77 -12.27 -0.71
N GLN A 68 2.01 -11.90 -0.98
CA GLN A 68 3.03 -12.84 -1.46
C GLN A 68 3.54 -13.79 -0.37
N THR A 69 3.20 -13.56 0.90
CA THR A 69 3.64 -14.37 2.04
C THR A 69 2.66 -15.49 2.37
N VAL A 70 1.36 -15.30 2.10
CA VAL A 70 0.29 -16.25 2.35
C VAL A 70 0.09 -17.16 1.15
N GLN A 71 0.11 -18.51 1.37
CA GLN A 71 -0.02 -19.49 0.29
C GLN A 71 -1.31 -20.33 0.40
N THR A 72 -2.20 -20.00 1.33
CA THR A 72 -3.39 -20.81 1.64
C THR A 72 -4.65 -20.37 0.90
N GLY A 73 -4.62 -19.18 0.30
CA GLY A 73 -5.75 -18.63 -0.46
C GLY A 73 -5.66 -18.89 -1.97
N THR A 74 -6.50 -18.22 -2.72
CA THR A 74 -6.50 -18.28 -4.19
C THR A 74 -5.34 -17.47 -4.75
N MET A 75 -4.53 -18.07 -5.61
CA MET A 75 -3.47 -17.35 -6.33
C MET A 75 -4.10 -16.38 -7.34
N PRO A 76 -3.52 -15.18 -7.53
CA PRO A 76 -3.97 -14.30 -8.59
C PRO A 76 -3.79 -14.96 -9.97
N GLU A 77 -4.68 -14.62 -10.89
CA GLU A 77 -4.57 -15.12 -12.27
C GLU A 77 -3.23 -14.74 -12.89
N HIS A 78 -2.58 -15.66 -13.58
CA HIS A 78 -1.24 -15.51 -14.20
C HIS A 78 -0.05 -15.45 -13.22
N PHE A 79 -0.25 -15.74 -11.94
CA PHE A 79 0.81 -15.83 -10.93
C PHE A 79 0.84 -17.22 -10.31
N SER A 80 1.99 -17.63 -9.76
CA SER A 80 2.23 -19.00 -9.28
C SER A 80 2.47 -19.10 -7.77
N TYR A 81 2.22 -18.02 -7.03
CA TYR A 81 2.38 -17.98 -5.57
C TYR A 81 1.60 -16.82 -4.95
N GLY A 82 1.55 -16.81 -3.63
CA GLY A 82 0.80 -15.82 -2.87
C GLY A 82 -0.71 -16.07 -2.90
N SER A 83 -1.43 -15.24 -2.21
CA SER A 83 -2.89 -15.27 -2.16
C SER A 83 -3.46 -13.91 -2.49
N GLU A 84 -4.49 -13.88 -3.32
CA GLU A 84 -5.28 -12.69 -3.61
C GLU A 84 -6.52 -12.67 -2.73
N PHE A 85 -6.80 -11.52 -2.16
CA PHE A 85 -8.02 -11.25 -1.40
C PHE A 85 -8.76 -10.11 -2.09
N THR A 86 -9.97 -10.43 -2.58
CA THR A 86 -10.80 -9.47 -3.32
C THR A 86 -11.53 -8.51 -2.41
N GLU A 87 -12.07 -7.44 -2.98
CA GLU A 87 -12.91 -6.47 -2.26
C GLU A 87 -14.07 -7.14 -1.52
N GLU A 88 -14.72 -8.14 -2.14
CA GLU A 88 -15.83 -8.88 -1.55
C GLU A 88 -15.39 -9.66 -0.31
N GLN A 89 -14.25 -10.35 -0.38
CA GLN A 89 -13.67 -11.10 0.75
C GLN A 89 -13.26 -10.16 1.89
N ILE A 90 -12.67 -9.01 1.56
CA ILE A 90 -12.31 -8.00 2.56
C ILE A 90 -13.58 -7.44 3.23
N ASN A 91 -14.62 -7.14 2.47
CA ASN A 91 -15.89 -6.69 3.03
C ASN A 91 -16.57 -7.76 3.88
N GLU A 92 -16.45 -9.05 3.53
CA GLU A 92 -16.93 -10.15 4.37
C GLU A 92 -16.15 -10.22 5.69
N ALA A 93 -14.83 -10.12 5.61
CA ALA A 93 -13.95 -10.10 6.78
C ALA A 93 -14.29 -8.93 7.72
N LEU A 94 -14.50 -7.73 7.19
CA LEU A 94 -14.87 -6.54 7.98
C LEU A 94 -16.19 -6.69 8.74
N ARG A 95 -17.10 -7.57 8.28
CA ARG A 95 -18.36 -7.86 8.98
C ARG A 95 -18.25 -9.00 9.99
N SER A 96 -17.11 -9.69 10.01
CA SER A 96 -16.84 -10.82 10.90
C SER A 96 -16.27 -10.34 12.25
N ASP A 97 -16.56 -11.10 13.31
CA ASP A 97 -15.91 -10.92 14.62
C ASP A 97 -14.42 -11.32 14.61
N SER A 98 -13.99 -12.08 13.59
CA SER A 98 -12.61 -12.56 13.41
C SER A 98 -12.14 -12.29 11.98
N PRO A 99 -11.89 -11.03 11.59
CA PRO A 99 -11.57 -10.68 10.19
C PRO A 99 -10.35 -11.40 9.65
N PHE A 100 -9.31 -11.60 10.45
CA PHE A 100 -8.07 -12.25 10.03
C PHE A 100 -8.16 -13.77 9.84
N ASP A 101 -9.25 -14.40 10.29
CA ASP A 101 -9.53 -15.79 9.96
C ASP A 101 -9.97 -15.95 8.49
N LEU A 102 -10.60 -14.91 7.93
CA LEU A 102 -11.05 -14.87 6.54
C LEU A 102 -10.00 -14.28 5.60
N VAL A 103 -9.38 -13.18 6.01
CA VAL A 103 -8.32 -12.49 5.25
C VAL A 103 -7.07 -12.37 6.16
N PRO A 104 -6.18 -13.38 6.17
CA PRO A 104 -5.04 -13.44 7.09
C PRO A 104 -3.86 -12.55 6.67
N SER A 105 -4.09 -11.57 5.82
CA SER A 105 -3.06 -10.61 5.42
C SER A 105 -2.96 -9.49 6.46
N THR A 106 -1.75 -9.25 6.94
CA THR A 106 -1.44 -8.29 8.01
C THR A 106 -0.29 -7.38 7.59
N ASP A 107 -0.06 -6.32 8.33
CA ASP A 107 1.11 -5.45 8.19
C ASP A 107 1.85 -5.39 9.54
N GLU A 108 2.83 -6.27 9.70
CA GLU A 108 3.57 -6.43 10.96
C GLU A 108 4.42 -5.19 11.30
N THR A 109 4.88 -4.45 10.31
CA THR A 109 5.74 -3.27 10.50
C THR A 109 4.96 -1.97 10.59
N GLY A 110 3.74 -1.96 10.05
CA GLY A 110 2.90 -0.78 9.93
C GLY A 110 3.37 0.22 8.87
N HIS A 111 4.45 -0.08 8.14
CA HIS A 111 5.01 0.85 7.15
C HIS A 111 4.08 1.03 5.94
N GLY A 112 3.59 -0.07 5.36
CA GLY A 112 2.66 -0.03 4.23
C GLY A 112 1.33 0.60 4.61
N THR A 113 0.80 0.29 5.80
CA THR A 113 -0.40 0.91 6.35
C THR A 113 -0.25 2.42 6.47
N TYR A 114 0.89 2.87 7.02
CA TYR A 114 1.19 4.29 7.16
C TYR A 114 1.29 4.99 5.79
N ALA A 115 2.03 4.41 4.85
CA ALA A 115 2.17 4.95 3.49
C ALA A 115 0.81 5.05 2.77
N ALA A 116 -0.02 4.00 2.87
CA ALA A 116 -1.36 3.98 2.30
C ALA A 116 -2.28 5.03 2.96
N ALA A 117 -2.21 5.20 4.27
CA ALA A 117 -2.99 6.22 4.98
C ALA A 117 -2.60 7.63 4.53
N LEU A 118 -1.30 7.94 4.43
CA LEU A 118 -0.83 9.24 3.95
C LEU A 118 -1.32 9.56 2.53
N ALA A 119 -1.31 8.57 1.65
CA ALA A 119 -1.75 8.74 0.28
C ALA A 119 -3.26 8.77 0.13
N CYS A 120 -3.99 7.85 0.80
CA CYS A 120 -5.39 7.56 0.50
C CYS A 120 -6.31 7.59 1.73
N GLY A 121 -5.82 7.85 2.94
CA GLY A 121 -6.64 7.78 4.14
C GLY A 121 -7.83 8.73 4.10
N SER A 122 -8.99 8.25 4.54
CA SER A 122 -10.18 9.06 4.77
C SER A 122 -9.93 10.07 5.89
N ALA A 123 -10.73 11.13 5.93
CA ALA A 123 -10.61 12.15 6.98
C ALA A 123 -10.87 11.55 8.37
N VAL A 124 -10.00 11.90 9.32
CA VAL A 124 -10.19 11.68 10.75
C VAL A 124 -10.15 13.05 11.43
N PRO A 125 -11.31 13.73 11.55
CA PRO A 125 -11.36 15.12 12.02
C PRO A 125 -10.76 15.33 13.42
N GLU A 126 -10.91 14.34 14.30
CA GLU A 126 -10.39 14.38 15.67
C GLU A 126 -8.86 14.41 15.72
N GLU A 127 -8.20 13.88 14.70
CA GLU A 127 -6.74 13.84 14.56
C GLU A 127 -6.20 14.89 13.58
N GLU A 128 -7.06 15.74 13.02
CA GLU A 128 -6.71 16.67 11.95
C GLU A 128 -6.00 15.99 10.77
N PHE A 129 -6.41 14.74 10.48
CA PHE A 129 -5.81 13.90 9.46
C PHE A 129 -6.68 13.81 8.21
N LEU A 130 -6.01 13.83 7.04
CA LEU A 130 -6.59 13.56 5.73
C LEU A 130 -5.49 13.06 4.80
N GLY A 131 -5.75 12.04 4.00
CA GLY A 131 -4.84 11.60 2.95
C GLY A 131 -4.83 12.54 1.74
N ALA A 132 -3.81 12.42 0.90
CA ALA A 132 -3.65 13.23 -0.30
C ALA A 132 -4.75 12.96 -1.34
N ALA A 133 -5.23 11.73 -1.45
CA ALA A 133 -6.27 11.28 -2.38
C ALA A 133 -7.33 10.42 -1.67
N PRO A 134 -8.16 11.00 -0.77
CA PRO A 134 -9.03 10.25 0.15
C PRO A 134 -10.20 9.53 -0.53
N GLU A 135 -10.45 9.77 -1.82
CA GLU A 135 -11.51 9.11 -2.59
C GLU A 135 -10.93 8.10 -3.62
N ALA A 136 -9.62 7.86 -3.60
CA ALA A 136 -9.00 6.86 -4.48
C ALA A 136 -9.38 5.43 -4.09
N SER A 137 -9.46 4.55 -5.09
CA SER A 137 -9.43 3.11 -4.90
C SER A 137 -8.01 2.66 -4.55
N ILE A 138 -7.87 1.61 -3.75
CA ILE A 138 -6.60 1.14 -3.21
C ILE A 138 -6.35 -0.29 -3.68
N ALA A 139 -5.13 -0.61 -4.05
CA ALA A 139 -4.66 -1.98 -4.25
C ALA A 139 -3.32 -2.16 -3.53
N VAL A 140 -3.10 -3.33 -2.96
CA VAL A 140 -1.89 -3.59 -2.18
C VAL A 140 -1.23 -4.88 -2.62
N VAL A 141 0.07 -4.83 -2.82
CA VAL A 141 0.93 -6.00 -2.90
C VAL A 141 1.78 -6.05 -1.64
N LYS A 142 1.48 -6.99 -0.75
CA LYS A 142 2.35 -7.29 0.38
C LYS A 142 3.52 -8.12 -0.12
N LEU A 143 4.71 -7.53 -0.06
CA LEU A 143 5.94 -8.16 -0.53
C LEU A 143 6.44 -9.22 0.46
N LYS A 144 6.91 -10.35 -0.07
CA LYS A 144 7.62 -11.32 0.74
C LYS A 144 9.09 -10.94 0.88
N GLN A 145 9.67 -11.24 2.04
CA GLN A 145 11.10 -11.04 2.29
C GLN A 145 11.95 -11.83 1.29
N ALA A 146 13.11 -11.29 0.94
CA ALA A 146 14.10 -11.96 0.12
C ALA A 146 14.52 -13.29 0.75
N LYS A 147 14.77 -14.29 -0.09
CA LYS A 147 15.19 -15.63 0.35
C LYS A 147 16.51 -15.56 1.13
N GLN A 148 16.63 -16.41 2.15
CA GLN A 148 17.77 -16.39 3.07
C GLN A 148 19.14 -16.46 2.36
N TYR A 149 19.27 -17.30 1.33
CA TYR A 149 20.53 -17.42 0.59
C TYR A 149 20.97 -16.11 -0.10
N LEU A 150 20.03 -15.26 -0.53
CA LEU A 150 20.32 -13.93 -1.08
C LEU A 150 20.75 -12.97 0.03
N ARG A 151 20.07 -13.01 1.16
CA ARG A 151 20.42 -12.20 2.33
C ARG A 151 21.83 -12.53 2.79
N ASP A 152 22.19 -13.82 2.85
CA ASP A 152 23.51 -14.28 3.22
C ASP A 152 24.58 -13.84 2.20
N TYR A 153 24.27 -13.97 0.91
CA TYR A 153 25.17 -13.58 -0.17
C TYR A 153 25.51 -12.08 -0.17
N TYR A 154 24.51 -11.23 0.11
CA TYR A 154 24.68 -9.78 0.16
C TYR A 154 24.98 -9.25 1.57
N PHE A 155 25.23 -10.11 2.56
CA PHE A 155 25.52 -9.76 3.95
C PHE A 155 24.45 -8.84 4.57
N ILE A 156 23.17 -9.08 4.25
CA ILE A 156 22.05 -8.29 4.76
C ILE A 156 21.75 -8.72 6.19
N PRO A 157 21.72 -7.80 7.17
CA PRO A 157 21.35 -8.12 8.54
C PRO A 157 19.99 -8.80 8.64
N SER A 158 19.84 -9.73 9.59
CA SER A 158 18.62 -10.52 9.76
C SER A 158 17.38 -9.68 10.11
N ASP A 159 17.60 -8.53 10.73
CA ASP A 159 16.58 -7.56 11.14
C ASP A 159 16.26 -6.51 10.06
N ALA A 160 17.01 -6.48 8.95
CA ALA A 160 16.75 -5.55 7.86
C ALA A 160 15.67 -6.09 6.92
N GLU A 161 14.74 -5.25 6.53
CA GLU A 161 13.79 -5.57 5.46
C GLU A 161 14.53 -5.61 4.11
N CYS A 162 14.30 -6.67 3.35
CA CYS A 162 14.91 -6.84 2.04
C CYS A 162 13.96 -7.61 1.12
N TYR A 163 13.72 -7.07 -0.06
CA TYR A 163 12.80 -7.64 -1.05
C TYR A 163 13.57 -8.01 -2.33
N GLN A 164 13.06 -9.04 -3.03
CA GLN A 164 13.65 -9.44 -4.31
C GLN A 164 13.08 -8.60 -5.45
N GLU A 165 13.95 -8.18 -6.36
CA GLU A 165 13.57 -7.45 -7.56
C GLU A 165 12.47 -8.14 -8.36
N THR A 166 12.58 -9.46 -8.54
CA THR A 166 11.57 -10.25 -9.25
C THR A 166 10.19 -10.16 -8.63
N ASP A 167 10.10 -10.13 -7.31
CA ASP A 167 8.82 -10.02 -6.60
C ASP A 167 8.21 -8.62 -6.72
N LEU A 168 9.06 -7.58 -6.77
CA LEU A 168 8.67 -6.22 -7.07
C LEU A 168 8.12 -6.09 -8.50
N MET A 169 8.84 -6.63 -9.48
CA MET A 169 8.41 -6.59 -10.89
C MET A 169 7.09 -7.33 -11.10
N LEU A 170 6.91 -8.47 -10.44
CA LEU A 170 5.63 -9.19 -10.47
C LEU A 170 4.53 -8.41 -9.78
N GLY A 171 4.82 -7.69 -8.68
CA GLY A 171 3.88 -6.80 -8.02
C GLY A 171 3.42 -5.67 -8.92
N ILE A 172 4.33 -5.02 -9.64
CA ILE A 172 3.99 -3.99 -10.63
C ILE A 172 3.09 -4.58 -11.74
N ARG A 173 3.44 -5.76 -12.25
CA ARG A 173 2.63 -6.45 -13.26
C ARG A 173 1.22 -6.75 -12.74
N TYR A 174 1.10 -7.25 -11.52
CA TYR A 174 -0.19 -7.51 -10.88
C TYR A 174 -1.06 -6.26 -10.80
N LEU A 175 -0.51 -5.15 -10.32
CA LEU A 175 -1.23 -3.89 -10.21
C LEU A 175 -1.70 -3.36 -11.58
N ASN A 176 -0.90 -3.52 -12.64
CA ASN A 176 -1.31 -3.14 -13.99
C ASN A 176 -2.48 -4.01 -14.48
N LEU A 177 -2.39 -5.34 -14.32
CA LEU A 177 -3.48 -6.25 -14.72
C LEU A 177 -4.78 -5.95 -13.95
N LEU A 178 -4.68 -5.67 -12.67
CA LEU A 178 -5.84 -5.29 -11.85
C LEU A 178 -6.43 -3.96 -12.31
N ALA A 179 -5.60 -2.94 -12.56
CA ALA A 179 -6.05 -1.64 -13.04
C ALA A 179 -6.76 -1.75 -14.40
N ASP A 180 -6.21 -2.55 -15.32
CA ASP A 180 -6.81 -2.84 -16.62
C ASP A 180 -8.17 -3.52 -16.46
N SER A 181 -8.28 -4.53 -15.57
CA SER A 181 -9.54 -5.23 -15.30
C SER A 181 -10.62 -4.33 -14.70
N LEU A 182 -10.21 -3.36 -13.90
CA LEU A 182 -11.10 -2.36 -13.29
C LEU A 182 -11.38 -1.16 -14.21
N ASN A 183 -10.66 -1.06 -15.33
CA ASN A 183 -10.67 0.10 -16.24
C ASN A 183 -10.41 1.42 -15.49
N LEU A 184 -9.40 1.43 -14.61
CA LEU A 184 -8.99 2.58 -13.81
C LEU A 184 -7.57 3.01 -14.16
N PRO A 185 -7.28 4.32 -14.26
CA PRO A 185 -5.90 4.81 -14.27
C PRO A 185 -5.17 4.38 -13.01
N LEU A 186 -3.89 3.99 -13.15
CA LEU A 186 -3.06 3.48 -12.05
C LEU A 186 -1.98 4.49 -11.67
N VAL A 187 -1.83 4.71 -10.38
CA VAL A 187 -0.65 5.34 -9.77
C VAL A 187 -0.01 4.31 -8.84
N ILE A 188 1.27 4.05 -9.00
CA ILE A 188 2.00 3.13 -8.14
C ILE A 188 2.80 3.91 -7.10
N CYS A 189 2.55 3.64 -5.83
CA CYS A 189 3.33 4.12 -4.71
C CYS A 189 4.37 3.05 -4.34
N PHE A 190 5.62 3.38 -4.59
CA PHE A 190 6.76 2.52 -4.32
C PHE A 190 7.55 3.09 -3.15
N THR A 191 7.32 2.55 -1.96
CA THR A 191 7.83 3.12 -0.70
C THR A 191 8.99 2.33 -0.11
N VAL A 192 9.31 1.17 -0.70
CA VAL A 192 10.45 0.35 -0.29
C VAL A 192 11.72 0.88 -0.94
N GLY A 193 12.68 1.30 -0.12
CA GLY A 193 13.98 1.77 -0.56
C GLY A 193 15.07 0.72 -0.34
N SER A 194 16.16 0.80 -1.10
CA SER A 194 17.35 0.02 -0.89
C SER A 194 18.51 0.98 -0.52
N ASN A 195 19.18 0.71 0.60
CA ASN A 195 20.42 1.39 0.98
C ASN A 195 21.64 0.93 0.17
N MET A 196 21.49 -0.15 -0.57
CA MET A 196 22.48 -0.69 -1.49
C MET A 196 22.00 -0.33 -2.89
N GLY A 197 22.48 0.77 -3.46
CA GLY A 197 22.09 1.28 -4.78
C GLY A 197 21.85 0.15 -5.77
N LEU A 198 20.59 -0.25 -5.91
CA LEU A 198 20.18 -1.25 -6.87
C LEU A 198 20.35 -0.65 -8.27
N SER A 199 20.96 -1.42 -9.14
CA SER A 199 21.13 -1.10 -10.54
C SER A 199 19.84 -0.76 -11.30
N LEU A 200 18.68 -0.93 -10.69
CA LEU A 200 17.37 -0.57 -11.23
C LEU A 200 17.06 0.93 -11.22
N ILE A 201 17.75 1.73 -10.39
CA ILE A 201 17.58 3.19 -10.38
C ILE A 201 18.31 3.86 -11.57
N HIS A 202 19.16 3.13 -12.29
CA HIS A 202 19.86 3.65 -13.47
C HIS A 202 19.08 3.56 -14.79
N ILE A 203 17.82 3.24 -14.79
CA ILE A 203 17.03 3.10 -16.03
C ILE A 203 16.30 4.41 -16.42
N SER A 204 16.46 5.48 -15.68
CA SER A 204 15.77 6.72 -16.01
C SER A 204 16.65 7.95 -15.93
N GLU A 205 17.63 8.03 -16.81
CA GLU A 205 18.04 9.33 -17.30
C GLU A 205 18.11 9.29 -18.84
N PRO A 206 17.46 10.24 -19.51
CA PRO A 206 17.53 10.38 -20.97
C PRO A 206 18.89 10.88 -21.43
#